data_f9c9f5738a4606a044a98cea3a60479a
#
_entry.id   f9c9f5738a4606a044a98cea3a60479a
#
_cell.length_a   1.000
_cell.length_b   1.000
_cell.length_c   1.000
_cell.angle_alpha   90.00
_cell.angle_beta   90.00
_cell.angle_gamma   90.00
#
_symmetry.space_group_name_H-M   'P 1'
#
loop_
_entity.id
_entity.type
_entity.pdbx_description
1 polymer ?
#
loop_
_entity_poly.entity_id
_entity_poly.type
_entity_poly.pdbx_seq_one_letter_code
_entity_poly.pdbx_strand_id
1 'polypeptide(L)'
;MLDITDTGLTFTKDPFDRERYDNLRSLFSEMLNQVSDLDAEEVAEVLKPTSAYATPLMDVRAWIVEDEKVCLVRGKGEDSWALPGGFGEVGYSPTENILKEIEEETGFTAKAERLLAVFDTNRFQLQSKQYAKFVFECQLFDGQFQENQEIADLQFFAIDQQLPALSEKRITKEQMEILWQVYQGQSEQYID
;
A
#
# COMPACT_ATOMS: atom_id res chain seq x y z
N MET A 1 -9.65 -8.48 13.63
CA MET A 1 -10.69 -8.61 14.68
C MET A 1 -11.60 -7.41 14.71
N LEU A 2 -11.11 -6.17 14.72
CA LEU A 2 -11.97 -4.96 14.68
C LEU A 2 -12.96 -4.99 13.51
N ASP A 3 -12.50 -5.26 12.29
CA ASP A 3 -13.35 -5.30 11.11
C ASP A 3 -14.51 -6.30 11.21
N ILE A 4 -14.29 -7.42 11.90
CA ILE A 4 -15.32 -8.43 12.16
C ILE A 4 -16.36 -7.87 13.15
N THR A 5 -15.91 -7.23 14.23
CA THR A 5 -16.80 -6.62 15.21
C THR A 5 -17.59 -5.45 14.64
N ASP A 6 -16.94 -4.57 13.87
CA ASP A 6 -17.58 -3.42 13.23
C ASP A 6 -18.60 -3.86 12.17
N THR A 7 -18.27 -4.88 11.37
CA THR A 7 -19.21 -5.50 10.44
C THR A 7 -20.40 -6.11 11.20
N GLY A 8 -20.13 -6.85 12.28
CA GLY A 8 -21.18 -7.39 13.15
C GLY A 8 -22.10 -6.32 13.72
N LEU A 9 -21.54 -5.24 14.27
CA LEU A 9 -22.30 -4.09 14.82
C LEU A 9 -23.14 -3.38 13.75
N THR A 10 -22.64 -3.32 12.51
CA THR A 10 -23.34 -2.67 11.39
C THR A 10 -24.58 -3.47 10.97
N PHE A 11 -24.50 -4.78 10.92
CA PHE A 11 -25.55 -5.63 10.32
C PHE A 11 -26.41 -6.39 11.30
N THR A 12 -25.97 -6.56 12.58
CA THR A 12 -26.79 -7.27 13.56
C THR A 12 -28.08 -6.53 13.89
N LYS A 13 -29.18 -7.28 13.98
CA LYS A 13 -30.46 -6.81 14.46
C LYS A 13 -30.77 -7.34 15.86
N ASP A 14 -30.00 -8.30 16.33
CA ASP A 14 -30.15 -8.91 17.65
C ASP A 14 -29.42 -8.05 18.71
N PRO A 15 -30.12 -7.62 19.78
CA PRO A 15 -29.52 -6.80 20.83
C PRO A 15 -28.43 -7.54 21.62
N PHE A 16 -28.55 -8.86 21.78
CA PHE A 16 -27.53 -9.66 22.49
C PHE A 16 -26.27 -9.84 21.66
N ASP A 17 -26.40 -9.96 20.34
CA ASP A 17 -25.23 -9.98 19.45
C ASP A 17 -24.56 -8.63 19.42
N ARG A 18 -25.31 -7.54 19.42
CA ARG A 18 -24.77 -6.18 19.52
C ARG A 18 -23.92 -6.01 20.77
N GLU A 19 -24.44 -6.40 21.92
CA GLU A 19 -23.71 -6.34 23.20
C GLU A 19 -22.43 -7.19 23.15
N ARG A 20 -22.46 -8.38 22.52
CA ARG A 20 -21.27 -9.24 22.34
C ARG A 20 -20.21 -8.57 21.48
N TYR A 21 -20.61 -7.95 20.37
CA TYR A 21 -19.67 -7.23 19.49
C TYR A 21 -19.09 -5.98 20.16
N ASP A 22 -19.90 -5.21 20.92
CA ASP A 22 -19.42 -4.07 21.70
C ASP A 22 -18.41 -4.52 22.77
N ASN A 23 -18.68 -5.61 23.47
CA ASN A 23 -17.77 -6.18 24.46
C ASN A 23 -16.45 -6.66 23.80
N LEU A 24 -16.52 -7.34 22.65
CA LEU A 24 -15.33 -7.76 21.90
C LEU A 24 -14.50 -6.56 21.47
N ARG A 25 -15.16 -5.48 21.00
CA ARG A 25 -14.49 -4.26 20.61
C ARG A 25 -13.76 -3.60 21.79
N SER A 26 -14.41 -3.54 22.96
CA SER A 26 -13.81 -3.00 24.18
C SER A 26 -12.59 -3.81 24.64
N LEU A 27 -12.70 -5.12 24.65
CA LEU A 27 -11.57 -6.01 24.99
C LEU A 27 -10.40 -5.84 24.03
N PHE A 28 -10.68 -5.67 22.74
CA PHE A 28 -9.63 -5.45 21.76
C PHE A 28 -8.94 -4.08 21.95
N SER A 29 -9.71 -3.05 22.30
CA SER A 29 -9.17 -1.73 22.67
C SER A 29 -8.23 -1.82 23.87
N GLU A 30 -8.65 -2.54 24.93
CA GLU A 30 -7.81 -2.76 26.11
C GLU A 30 -6.53 -3.52 25.77
N MET A 31 -6.64 -4.59 24.98
CA MET A 31 -5.45 -5.33 24.51
C MET A 31 -4.49 -4.46 23.72
N LEU A 32 -5.01 -3.65 22.79
CA LEU A 32 -4.17 -2.78 21.95
C LEU A 32 -3.40 -1.78 22.81
N ASN A 33 -4.03 -1.17 23.80
CA ASN A 33 -3.39 -0.26 24.75
C ASN A 33 -2.30 -0.93 25.62
N GLN A 34 -2.37 -2.25 25.82
CA GLN A 34 -1.41 -2.97 26.66
C GLN A 34 -0.21 -3.52 25.88
N VAL A 35 -0.38 -3.84 24.59
CA VAL A 35 0.63 -4.58 23.81
C VAL A 35 1.23 -3.76 22.67
N SER A 36 0.71 -2.57 22.37
CA SER A 36 1.26 -1.70 21.31
C SER A 36 2.03 -0.53 21.89
N ASP A 37 3.05 -0.11 21.15
CA ASP A 37 3.80 1.12 21.41
C ASP A 37 3.14 2.36 20.78
N LEU A 38 1.89 2.21 20.28
CA LEU A 38 1.11 3.30 19.68
C LEU A 38 0.71 4.31 20.75
N ASP A 39 0.73 5.58 20.40
CA ASP A 39 0.19 6.62 21.28
C ASP A 39 -1.37 6.61 21.27
N ALA A 40 -1.96 7.41 22.17
CA ALA A 40 -3.42 7.44 22.32
C ALA A 40 -4.17 7.92 21.07
N GLU A 41 -3.55 8.77 20.25
CA GLU A 41 -4.12 9.29 19.01
C GLU A 41 -4.08 8.24 17.90
N GLU A 42 -2.98 7.53 17.77
CA GLU A 42 -2.82 6.39 16.87
C GLU A 42 -3.78 5.24 17.23
N VAL A 43 -3.91 4.93 18.51
CA VAL A 43 -4.89 3.93 18.99
C VAL A 43 -6.30 4.35 18.65
N ALA A 44 -6.66 5.62 18.85
CA ALA A 44 -8.00 6.13 18.52
C ALA A 44 -8.29 6.04 17.02
N GLU A 45 -7.31 6.29 16.14
CA GLU A 45 -7.46 6.14 14.70
C GLU A 45 -7.65 4.67 14.27
N VAL A 46 -6.87 3.74 14.85
CA VAL A 46 -7.04 2.30 14.62
C VAL A 46 -8.43 1.82 15.09
N LEU A 47 -8.92 2.38 16.18
CA LEU A 47 -10.22 2.02 16.77
C LEU A 47 -11.41 2.74 16.13
N LYS A 48 -11.19 3.62 15.16
CA LYS A 48 -12.28 4.37 14.52
C LYS A 48 -13.28 3.41 13.85
N PRO A 49 -14.57 3.46 14.20
CA PRO A 49 -15.55 2.53 13.68
C PRO A 49 -15.70 2.69 12.16
N THR A 50 -15.77 1.56 11.48
CA THR A 50 -16.16 1.52 10.07
C THR A 50 -17.69 1.41 10.01
N SER A 51 -18.36 2.35 9.33
CA SER A 51 -19.82 2.38 9.20
C SER A 51 -20.39 1.49 8.09
N ALA A 52 -19.51 0.72 7.43
CA ALA A 52 -19.85 -0.13 6.30
C ALA A 52 -19.17 -1.50 6.41
N TYR A 53 -19.44 -2.36 5.44
CA TYR A 53 -18.75 -3.64 5.32
C TYR A 53 -17.23 -3.39 5.16
N ALA A 54 -16.43 -3.90 6.08
CA ALA A 54 -14.99 -3.74 6.03
C ALA A 54 -14.42 -4.49 4.80
N THR A 55 -13.70 -3.77 3.98
CA THR A 55 -13.03 -4.30 2.79
C THR A 55 -11.57 -3.87 2.79
N PRO A 56 -10.66 -4.64 2.17
CA PRO A 56 -9.31 -4.17 1.93
C PRO A 56 -9.33 -2.83 1.16
N LEU A 57 -8.46 -1.93 1.55
CA LEU A 57 -8.22 -0.70 0.81
C LEU A 57 -7.36 -1.00 -0.43
N MET A 58 -7.48 -0.18 -1.46
CA MET A 58 -6.68 -0.30 -2.67
C MET A 58 -5.40 0.54 -2.54
N ASP A 59 -4.26 -0.09 -2.84
CA ASP A 59 -2.95 0.55 -2.98
C ASP A 59 -2.42 0.23 -4.39
N VAL A 60 -1.94 1.22 -5.12
CA VAL A 60 -1.42 1.06 -6.48
C VAL A 60 0.05 1.47 -6.54
N ARG A 61 0.90 0.66 -7.20
CA ARG A 61 2.34 0.92 -7.32
C ARG A 61 2.80 0.73 -8.76
N ALA A 62 3.73 1.57 -9.19
CA ALA A 62 4.34 1.49 -10.50
C ALA A 62 5.68 0.77 -10.43
N TRP A 63 5.84 -0.24 -11.26
CA TRP A 63 7.11 -0.88 -11.57
C TRP A 63 7.65 -0.29 -12.87
N ILE A 64 8.61 0.59 -12.75
CA ILE A 64 9.22 1.31 -13.86
C ILE A 64 10.68 0.90 -13.93
N VAL A 65 11.12 0.37 -15.06
CA VAL A 65 12.51 -0.08 -15.27
C VAL A 65 13.10 0.60 -16.47
N GLU A 66 14.28 1.20 -16.28
CA GLU A 66 15.14 1.74 -17.33
C GLU A 66 16.57 1.24 -17.12
N ASP A 67 17.24 0.77 -18.17
CA ASP A 67 18.61 0.25 -18.12
C ASP A 67 18.85 -0.76 -16.97
N GLU A 68 17.94 -1.71 -16.80
CA GLU A 68 17.97 -2.75 -15.74
C GLU A 68 17.90 -2.18 -14.30
N LYS A 69 17.43 -0.96 -14.14
CA LYS A 69 17.25 -0.29 -12.84
C LYS A 69 15.79 0.04 -12.62
N VAL A 70 15.34 -0.15 -11.39
CA VAL A 70 13.99 0.19 -10.97
C VAL A 70 13.92 1.61 -10.45
N CYS A 71 12.88 2.33 -10.83
CA CYS A 71 12.57 3.66 -10.33
C CYS A 71 12.02 3.57 -8.91
N LEU A 72 12.64 4.31 -7.99
CA LEU A 72 12.13 4.52 -6.65
C LEU A 72 12.02 6.02 -6.36
N VAL A 73 11.07 6.37 -5.52
CA VAL A 73 10.85 7.73 -5.02
C VAL A 73 11.07 7.79 -3.52
N ARG A 74 11.47 8.96 -3.02
CA ARG A 74 11.68 9.23 -1.60
C ARG A 74 10.81 10.41 -1.19
N GLY A 75 9.92 10.16 -0.24
CA GLY A 75 9.05 11.19 0.34
C GLY A 75 9.83 12.29 1.08
N LYS A 76 9.23 13.48 1.18
CA LYS A 76 9.80 14.58 1.96
C LYS A 76 9.88 14.21 3.43
N GLY A 77 11.05 14.41 4.01
CA GLY A 77 11.31 14.06 5.41
C GLY A 77 11.47 12.57 5.69
N GLU A 78 11.47 11.73 4.65
CA GLU A 78 11.73 10.30 4.76
C GLU A 78 13.16 9.96 4.35
N ASP A 79 13.76 8.96 5.03
CA ASP A 79 15.08 8.42 4.68
C ASP A 79 14.98 7.13 3.86
N SER A 80 13.75 6.66 3.60
CA SER A 80 13.47 5.41 2.90
C SER A 80 12.80 5.62 1.55
N TRP A 81 12.98 4.64 0.66
CA TRP A 81 12.53 4.65 -0.71
C TRP A 81 11.37 3.70 -0.94
N ALA A 82 10.51 4.00 -1.88
CA ALA A 82 9.39 3.16 -2.27
C ALA A 82 9.16 3.21 -3.79
N LEU A 83 8.37 2.27 -4.30
CA LEU A 83 7.82 2.38 -5.66
C LEU A 83 6.88 3.58 -5.74
N PRO A 84 6.88 4.34 -6.86
CA PRO A 84 5.89 5.39 -7.09
C PRO A 84 4.47 4.83 -6.97
N GLY A 85 3.57 5.62 -6.39
CA GLY A 85 2.17 5.25 -6.22
C GLY A 85 1.62 5.48 -4.83
N GLY A 86 0.30 5.35 -4.69
CA GLY A 86 -0.44 5.71 -3.49
C GLY A 86 -1.72 4.89 -3.30
N PHE A 87 -2.63 5.47 -2.52
CA PHE A 87 -3.92 4.85 -2.30
C PHE A 87 -4.87 5.12 -3.46
N GLY A 88 -5.64 4.09 -3.82
CA GLY A 88 -6.64 4.25 -4.86
C GLY A 88 -7.75 5.21 -4.48
N GLU A 89 -8.02 6.18 -5.32
CA GLU A 89 -9.10 7.13 -5.17
C GLU A 89 -10.41 6.62 -5.76
N VAL A 90 -11.51 6.95 -5.11
CA VAL A 90 -12.86 6.62 -5.60
C VAL A 90 -13.15 7.37 -6.89
N GLY A 91 -13.68 6.67 -7.87
CA GLY A 91 -14.02 7.23 -9.18
C GLY A 91 -12.99 6.94 -10.28
N TYR A 92 -11.85 6.39 -9.91
CA TYR A 92 -10.79 5.96 -10.83
C TYR A 92 -10.61 4.45 -10.80
N SER A 93 -10.34 3.86 -11.94
CA SER A 93 -9.86 2.46 -12.02
C SER A 93 -8.46 2.33 -11.43
N PRO A 94 -7.99 1.11 -11.07
CA PRO A 94 -6.60 0.92 -10.61
C PRO A 94 -5.56 1.44 -11.59
N THR A 95 -5.81 1.30 -12.89
CA THR A 95 -4.91 1.79 -13.95
C THR A 95 -4.90 3.32 -14.03
N GLU A 96 -6.05 3.98 -13.94
CA GLU A 96 -6.11 5.44 -13.93
C GLU A 96 -5.45 6.02 -12.67
N ASN A 97 -5.65 5.37 -11.51
CA ASN A 97 -4.98 5.77 -10.28
C ASN A 97 -3.45 5.73 -10.41
N ILE A 98 -2.87 4.63 -10.92
CA ILE A 98 -1.42 4.54 -11.00
C ILE A 98 -0.82 5.53 -11.99
N LEU A 99 -1.49 5.82 -13.09
CA LEU A 99 -1.02 6.82 -14.05
C LEU A 99 -1.07 8.23 -13.46
N LYS A 100 -2.12 8.54 -12.69
CA LYS A 100 -2.25 9.79 -11.94
C LYS A 100 -1.13 9.94 -10.92
N GLU A 101 -0.88 8.92 -10.11
CA GLU A 101 0.19 8.91 -9.11
C GLU A 101 1.58 9.13 -9.73
N ILE A 102 1.87 8.47 -10.87
CA ILE A 102 3.14 8.69 -11.58
C ILE A 102 3.29 10.16 -12.00
N GLU A 103 2.24 10.77 -12.56
CA GLU A 103 2.29 12.16 -12.97
C GLU A 103 2.49 13.10 -11.77
N GLU A 104 1.75 12.90 -10.67
CA GLU A 104 1.80 13.75 -9.48
C GLU A 104 3.12 13.61 -8.71
N GLU A 105 3.61 12.39 -8.51
CA GLU A 105 4.83 12.13 -7.76
C GLU A 105 6.11 12.38 -8.58
N THR A 106 6.08 12.09 -9.88
CA THR A 106 7.31 12.07 -10.68
C THR A 106 7.38 13.16 -11.74
N GLY A 107 6.25 13.74 -12.13
CA GLY A 107 6.18 14.70 -13.24
C GLY A 107 6.31 14.08 -14.64
N PHE A 108 6.30 12.75 -14.73
CA PHE A 108 6.32 12.03 -16.01
C PHE A 108 4.92 11.59 -16.43
N THR A 109 4.68 11.56 -17.73
CA THR A 109 3.56 10.81 -18.30
C THR A 109 3.96 9.36 -18.53
N ALA A 110 3.03 8.44 -18.30
CA ALA A 110 3.32 7.02 -18.38
C ALA A 110 2.18 6.24 -19.04
N LYS A 111 2.49 5.00 -19.40
CA LYS A 111 1.51 3.99 -19.83
C LYS A 111 1.65 2.75 -18.95
N ALA A 112 0.54 2.25 -18.43
CA ALA A 112 0.50 0.95 -17.79
C ALA A 112 0.45 -0.14 -18.87
N GLU A 113 1.42 -1.07 -18.83
CA GLU A 113 1.54 -2.14 -19.81
C GLU A 113 0.81 -3.42 -19.35
N ARG A 114 1.09 -3.85 -18.11
CA ARG A 114 0.45 -5.04 -17.53
C ARG A 114 0.47 -4.98 -16.00
N LEU A 115 -0.40 -5.75 -15.38
CA LEU A 115 -0.37 -6.01 -13.95
C LEU A 115 0.69 -7.09 -13.66
N LEU A 116 1.64 -6.81 -12.79
CA LEU A 116 2.68 -7.76 -12.37
C LEU A 116 2.26 -8.55 -11.14
N ALA A 117 1.62 -7.89 -10.18
CA ALA A 117 1.24 -8.52 -8.92
C ALA A 117 0.01 -7.89 -8.27
N VAL A 118 -0.68 -8.71 -7.48
CA VAL A 118 -1.62 -8.27 -6.45
C VAL A 118 -1.17 -8.88 -5.12
N PHE A 119 -0.74 -8.05 -4.18
CA PHE A 119 -0.31 -8.49 -2.85
C PHE A 119 -1.37 -8.22 -1.81
N ASP A 120 -1.66 -9.19 -0.96
CA ASP A 120 -2.23 -8.94 0.37
C ASP A 120 -1.13 -8.38 1.28
N THR A 121 -1.20 -7.09 1.60
CA THR A 121 -0.13 -6.45 2.39
C THR A 121 0.06 -7.09 3.76
N ASN A 122 -0.95 -7.69 4.37
CA ASN A 122 -0.84 -8.33 5.67
C ASN A 122 0.04 -9.60 5.67
N ARG A 123 0.35 -10.16 4.49
CA ARG A 123 1.30 -11.27 4.38
C ARG A 123 2.76 -10.82 4.47
N PHE A 124 3.04 -9.59 4.08
CA PHE A 124 4.39 -9.02 3.99
C PHE A 124 4.66 -7.96 5.05
N GLN A 125 3.63 -7.26 5.50
CA GLN A 125 3.76 -6.07 6.35
C GLN A 125 2.65 -6.09 7.40
N LEU A 126 2.99 -6.02 8.68
CA LEU A 126 1.99 -5.80 9.72
C LEU A 126 1.52 -4.33 9.66
N GLN A 127 0.26 -4.14 9.31
CA GLN A 127 -0.38 -2.83 9.21
C GLN A 127 -1.73 -2.83 9.95
N SER A 128 -2.17 -1.65 10.36
CA SER A 128 -3.47 -1.47 11.02
C SER A 128 -4.66 -1.73 10.08
N LYS A 129 -4.45 -1.56 8.77
CA LYS A 129 -5.46 -1.80 7.73
C LYS A 129 -4.90 -2.77 6.70
N GLN A 130 -5.78 -3.61 6.16
CA GLN A 130 -5.44 -4.49 5.04
C GLN A 130 -5.54 -3.74 3.72
N TYR A 131 -4.55 -3.91 2.86
CA TYR A 131 -4.56 -3.36 1.50
C TYR A 131 -4.42 -4.48 0.48
N ALA A 132 -5.17 -4.36 -0.61
CA ALA A 132 -4.87 -5.06 -1.85
C ALA A 132 -3.94 -4.14 -2.67
N LYS A 133 -2.67 -4.52 -2.79
CA LYS A 133 -1.65 -3.74 -3.49
C LYS A 133 -1.51 -4.25 -4.92
N PHE A 134 -1.89 -3.42 -5.87
CA PHE A 134 -1.76 -3.66 -7.31
C PHE A 134 -0.45 -3.06 -7.81
N VAL A 135 0.41 -3.88 -8.42
CA VAL A 135 1.67 -3.39 -8.99
C VAL A 135 1.63 -3.53 -10.50
N PHE A 136 1.71 -2.40 -11.19
CA PHE A 136 1.68 -2.33 -12.64
C PHE A 136 3.07 -2.08 -13.20
N GLU A 137 3.45 -2.83 -14.24
CA GLU A 137 4.55 -2.43 -15.12
C GLU A 137 4.13 -1.19 -15.90
N CYS A 138 4.94 -0.13 -15.78
CA CYS A 138 4.68 1.15 -16.43
C CYS A 138 5.90 1.60 -17.21
N GLN A 139 5.65 2.24 -18.36
CA GLN A 139 6.65 2.85 -19.20
C GLN A 139 6.49 4.37 -19.19
N LEU A 140 7.57 5.09 -18.94
CA LEU A 140 7.60 6.54 -19.02
C LEU A 140 7.83 6.97 -20.48
N PHE A 141 7.24 8.11 -20.90
CA PHE A 141 7.51 8.66 -22.26
C PHE A 141 7.86 10.12 -22.29
N ASP A 142 7.32 10.96 -21.43
CA ASP A 142 7.53 12.41 -21.47
C ASP A 142 7.50 12.97 -20.06
N GLY A 143 8.12 14.12 -19.87
CA GLY A 143 8.23 14.78 -18.58
C GLY A 143 9.65 14.79 -18.04
N GLN A 144 9.77 15.34 -16.86
CA GLN A 144 11.01 15.35 -16.09
C GLN A 144 10.68 15.44 -14.62
N PHE A 145 11.46 14.76 -13.79
CA PHE A 145 11.29 14.87 -12.35
C PHE A 145 11.58 16.31 -11.89
N GLN A 146 10.68 16.80 -11.06
CA GLN A 146 10.86 18.00 -10.25
C GLN A 146 10.39 17.70 -8.83
N GLU A 147 11.22 18.09 -7.86
CA GLU A 147 10.80 18.04 -6.47
C GLU A 147 9.46 18.74 -6.28
N ASN A 148 8.51 18.08 -5.62
CA ASN A 148 7.15 18.58 -5.41
C ASN A 148 6.78 18.62 -3.92
N GLN A 149 5.51 18.70 -3.56
CA GLN A 149 5.10 18.81 -2.16
C GLN A 149 5.32 17.51 -1.37
N GLU A 150 5.26 16.36 -2.03
CA GLU A 150 5.29 15.02 -1.44
C GLU A 150 6.64 14.34 -1.65
N ILE A 151 7.21 14.41 -2.85
CA ILE A 151 8.44 13.71 -3.25
C ILE A 151 9.63 14.65 -3.28
N ALA A 152 10.67 14.26 -2.53
CA ALA A 152 11.93 14.97 -2.45
C ALA A 152 12.94 14.50 -3.51
N ASP A 153 12.89 13.23 -3.91
CA ASP A 153 13.88 12.65 -4.80
C ASP A 153 13.32 11.46 -5.59
N LEU A 154 13.85 11.25 -6.80
CA LEU A 154 13.57 10.11 -7.67
C LEU A 154 14.89 9.57 -8.22
N GLN A 155 15.13 8.27 -8.08
CA GLN A 155 16.34 7.63 -8.59
C GLN A 155 16.04 6.22 -9.11
N PHE A 156 16.92 5.75 -10.01
CA PHE A 156 16.90 4.40 -10.54
C PHE A 156 17.99 3.54 -9.90
N PHE A 157 17.60 2.40 -9.33
CA PHE A 157 18.46 1.49 -8.58
C PHE A 157 18.54 0.12 -9.25
N ALA A 158 19.74 -0.41 -9.39
CA ALA A 158 19.95 -1.77 -9.87
C ALA A 158 19.53 -2.77 -8.78
N ILE A 159 18.68 -3.73 -9.14
CA ILE A 159 18.11 -4.70 -8.18
C ILE A 159 19.13 -5.75 -7.74
N ASP A 160 20.09 -6.09 -8.60
CA ASP A 160 21.18 -7.01 -8.32
C ASP A 160 22.28 -6.42 -7.41
N GLN A 161 22.20 -5.14 -7.10
CA GLN A 161 23.08 -4.43 -6.19
C GLN A 161 22.37 -4.17 -4.84
N GLN A 162 23.08 -3.48 -3.94
CA GLN A 162 22.48 -3.09 -2.68
C GLN A 162 21.40 -2.01 -2.92
N LEU A 163 20.14 -2.38 -2.76
CA LEU A 163 19.03 -1.43 -2.74
C LEU A 163 19.19 -0.44 -1.58
N PRO A 164 18.67 0.79 -1.73
CA PRO A 164 18.61 1.74 -0.61
C PRO A 164 17.68 1.21 0.50
N ALA A 165 17.64 1.89 1.63
CA ALA A 165 16.67 1.59 2.67
C ALA A 165 15.25 1.71 2.11
N LEU A 166 14.48 0.63 2.12
CA LEU A 166 13.10 0.61 1.62
C LEU A 166 12.12 1.02 2.73
N SER A 167 11.04 1.65 2.32
CA SER A 167 9.89 1.91 3.21
C SER A 167 9.12 0.61 3.41
N GLU A 168 9.46 -0.14 4.47
CA GLU A 168 8.89 -1.47 4.77
C GLU A 168 7.35 -1.45 4.87
N LYS A 169 6.75 -0.30 5.18
CA LYS A 169 5.29 -0.14 5.15
C LYS A 169 4.72 -0.06 3.73
N ARG A 170 5.53 0.34 2.74
CA ARG A 170 5.10 0.53 1.35
C ARG A 170 5.55 -0.62 0.44
N ILE A 171 6.79 -1.07 0.59
CA ILE A 171 7.37 -2.16 -0.22
C ILE A 171 8.47 -2.86 0.56
N THR A 172 8.44 -4.19 0.59
CA THR A 172 9.49 -5.00 1.22
C THR A 172 10.48 -5.50 0.17
N LYS A 173 11.66 -5.91 0.65
CA LYS A 173 12.66 -6.53 -0.21
C LYS A 173 12.13 -7.80 -0.89
N GLU A 174 11.37 -8.62 -0.17
CA GLU A 174 10.75 -9.84 -0.70
C GLU A 174 9.78 -9.51 -1.86
N GLN A 175 8.96 -8.50 -1.71
CA GLN A 175 8.08 -8.04 -2.79
C GLN A 175 8.87 -7.55 -4.01
N MET A 176 9.97 -6.82 -3.80
CA MET A 176 10.85 -6.38 -4.90
C MET A 176 11.46 -7.57 -5.66
N GLU A 177 11.89 -8.62 -4.95
CA GLU A 177 12.44 -9.84 -5.54
C GLU A 177 11.38 -10.59 -6.38
N ILE A 178 10.16 -10.72 -5.86
CA ILE A 178 9.02 -11.31 -6.59
C ILE A 178 8.73 -10.51 -7.88
N LEU A 179 8.62 -9.19 -7.75
CA LEU A 179 8.33 -8.31 -8.89
C LEU A 179 9.40 -8.41 -9.98
N TRP A 180 10.67 -8.49 -9.59
CA TRP A 180 11.77 -8.65 -10.53
C TRP A 180 11.69 -9.96 -11.31
N GLN A 181 11.38 -11.07 -10.64
CA GLN A 181 11.20 -12.38 -11.29
C GLN A 181 10.03 -12.37 -12.28
N VAL A 182 8.90 -11.78 -11.88
CA VAL A 182 7.73 -11.63 -12.76
C VAL A 182 8.05 -10.73 -13.96
N TYR A 183 8.72 -9.60 -13.72
CA TYR A 183 9.12 -8.66 -14.77
C TYR A 183 10.02 -9.31 -15.81
N GLN A 184 11.01 -10.10 -15.38
CA GLN A 184 11.92 -10.85 -16.26
C GLN A 184 11.29 -12.08 -16.94
N GLY A 185 10.03 -12.40 -16.64
CA GLY A 185 9.37 -13.60 -17.19
C GLY A 185 9.89 -14.92 -16.60
N GLN A 186 10.56 -14.87 -15.46
CA GLN A 186 11.06 -16.06 -14.74
C GLN A 186 9.96 -16.70 -13.89
N SER A 187 8.91 -15.96 -13.58
CA SER A 187 7.70 -16.43 -12.93
C SER A 187 6.46 -15.81 -13.55
N GLU A 188 5.31 -16.45 -13.34
CA GLU A 188 4.01 -15.91 -13.73
C GLU A 188 3.65 -14.69 -12.86
N GLN A 189 2.58 -13.96 -13.27
CA GLN A 189 1.98 -12.91 -12.47
C GLN A 189 1.71 -13.40 -11.04
N TYR A 190 2.11 -12.61 -10.05
CA TYR A 190 1.92 -12.97 -8.65
C TYR A 190 0.56 -12.49 -8.14
N ILE A 191 -0.23 -13.39 -7.58
CA ILE A 191 -1.53 -13.09 -6.97
C ILE A 191 -1.62 -13.87 -5.66
N ASP A 192 -1.83 -13.15 -4.55
CA ASP A 192 -2.11 -13.75 -3.24
C ASP A 192 -3.51 -14.35 -3.15
#